data_347b287a7e404d9932ef1ecf39a60aa2
#
_entry.id   347b287a7e404d9932ef1ecf39a60aa2
#
_cell.length_a   1.000
_cell.length_b   1.000
_cell.length_c   1.000
_cell.angle_alpha   90.00
_cell.angle_beta   90.00
_cell.angle_gamma   90.00
#
_symmetry.space_group_name_H-M   'P 1'
#
loop_
_entity.id
_entity.type
_entity.pdbx_description
1 polymer ?
#
loop_
_entity_poly.entity_id
_entity_poly.type
_entity_poly.pdbx_seq_one_letter_code
_entity_poly.pdbx_strand_id
1 'polypeptide(L)'
;MENKNRTIVIRNLACTLWMQAVVIMSCLTAFVPAKTWAQQAEPSEKLTRLFDPGTSTVYTFNYPTVNTAGERIVLSSALVAWTPDDRQASDSIESIHIYSHATIGSDEERPTSQGFSKEQIMLQTLPRRNYNELLEDVSAVYVGRCIIIAPDYEGYGITKDLPHPYLSQRLTAQQVLDAVDYGLMLYRKQSAEESDDDHLLPIKSDWRTFAFGYSQGGAVTLALQRLIEEKGVAEDLHFQGSICGDGPYDLIETMRYYFYDDGTSYGAETDHRKGISTYPVVVPLIIKGMCATHPAMAKYRIEDFLTQQLLDTGVLGWIDGKQYTTGEMSGLWYDQLQEGLDASDRHYSPEQMAEMFSSLTEGKVVGYLDKMFTPATFAYLNNADSMAVVPDEPATAQQALHRALADNSVITGWEPQHRIQFYHSRGDMVVPFGNYESFRAAHPEGENSLYRLNDTFAFDSDHMNAAIFFFAGLSATGSFAAHYEWLCEPFTPTGIDTKRLTDTQHLANGNNWYTLDGRRLNGKPTTKGVYISNNRKVVIK
;
A
#
# COMPACT_ATOMS: atom_id res chain seq x y z
N MET A 1 57.48 -55.70 -5.23
CA MET A 1 57.30 -54.23 -5.20
C MET A 1 56.18 -53.71 -6.10
N GLU A 2 55.69 -54.50 -7.07
CA GLU A 2 54.63 -54.06 -8.03
C GLU A 2 53.21 -54.02 -7.47
N ASN A 3 52.91 -54.79 -6.46
CA ASN A 3 51.54 -54.86 -5.94
C ASN A 3 51.15 -53.69 -4.98
N LYS A 4 52.13 -52.97 -4.41
CA LYS A 4 51.84 -51.80 -3.54
C LYS A 4 51.50 -50.56 -4.34
N ASN A 5 52.03 -50.38 -5.52
CA ASN A 5 51.80 -49.20 -6.38
C ASN A 5 50.41 -49.22 -7.06
N ARG A 6 49.87 -50.42 -7.39
CA ARG A 6 48.49 -50.53 -7.94
C ARG A 6 47.40 -50.16 -6.92
N THR A 7 47.59 -50.49 -5.65
CA THR A 7 46.59 -50.19 -4.60
C THR A 7 46.55 -48.68 -4.27
N ILE A 8 47.69 -47.97 -4.35
CA ILE A 8 47.75 -46.52 -4.12
C ILE A 8 47.12 -45.75 -5.28
N VAL A 9 47.34 -46.16 -6.52
CA VAL A 9 46.72 -45.53 -7.72
C VAL A 9 45.20 -45.69 -7.73
N ILE A 10 44.69 -46.88 -7.38
CA ILE A 10 43.24 -47.14 -7.32
C ILE A 10 42.59 -46.33 -6.17
N ARG A 11 43.24 -46.18 -5.00
CA ARG A 11 42.74 -45.35 -3.90
C ARG A 11 42.70 -43.88 -4.25
N ASN A 12 43.70 -43.36 -4.94
CA ASN A 12 43.76 -41.95 -5.35
C ASN A 12 42.73 -41.66 -6.46
N LEU A 13 42.47 -42.58 -7.40
CA LEU A 13 41.41 -42.42 -8.40
C LEU A 13 40.02 -42.48 -7.75
N ALA A 14 39.81 -43.35 -6.80
CA ALA A 14 38.52 -43.44 -6.06
C ALA A 14 38.25 -42.18 -5.23
N CYS A 15 39.27 -41.61 -4.54
CA CYS A 15 39.13 -40.36 -3.83
C CYS A 15 38.85 -39.16 -4.73
N THR A 16 39.49 -39.10 -5.90
CA THR A 16 39.29 -38.01 -6.87
C THR A 16 37.89 -38.08 -7.50
N LEU A 17 37.43 -39.27 -7.84
CA LEU A 17 36.08 -39.49 -8.36
C LEU A 17 35.02 -39.22 -7.28
N TRP A 18 35.30 -39.52 -6.01
CA TRP A 18 34.38 -39.24 -4.90
C TRP A 18 34.29 -37.73 -4.59
N MET A 19 35.42 -37.01 -4.63
CA MET A 19 35.45 -35.55 -4.50
C MET A 19 34.76 -34.84 -5.68
N GLN A 20 34.93 -35.33 -6.91
CA GLN A 20 34.20 -34.77 -8.06
C GLN A 20 32.70 -35.08 -7.99
N ALA A 21 32.27 -36.24 -7.51
CA ALA A 21 30.87 -36.57 -7.31
C ALA A 21 30.23 -35.73 -6.16
N VAL A 22 30.98 -35.46 -5.08
CA VAL A 22 30.51 -34.59 -3.99
C VAL A 22 30.43 -33.14 -4.45
N VAL A 23 31.36 -32.62 -5.25
CA VAL A 23 31.31 -31.28 -5.82
C VAL A 23 30.15 -31.15 -6.85
N ILE A 24 29.93 -32.17 -7.68
CA ILE A 24 28.80 -32.17 -8.63
C ILE A 24 27.46 -32.29 -7.89
N MET A 25 27.37 -33.10 -6.82
CA MET A 25 26.17 -33.14 -5.97
C MET A 25 25.95 -31.86 -5.17
N SER A 26 27.01 -31.19 -4.69
CA SER A 26 26.91 -29.89 -4.03
C SER A 26 26.52 -28.77 -4.99
N CYS A 27 26.97 -28.82 -6.25
CA CYS A 27 26.54 -27.88 -7.30
C CYS A 27 25.13 -28.17 -7.82
N LEU A 28 24.65 -29.40 -7.76
CA LEU A 28 23.27 -29.76 -8.13
C LEU A 28 22.26 -29.44 -7.01
N THR A 29 22.71 -29.37 -5.74
CA THR A 29 21.87 -28.93 -4.63
C THR A 29 21.84 -27.40 -4.47
N ALA A 30 22.78 -26.67 -5.12
CA ALA A 30 22.79 -25.21 -5.15
C ALA A 30 21.88 -24.59 -6.23
N PHE A 31 21.26 -25.41 -7.09
CA PHE A 31 20.24 -25.03 -8.06
C PHE A 31 18.93 -25.76 -7.77
N VAL A 32 18.51 -25.78 -6.51
CA VAL A 32 17.08 -25.86 -6.22
C VAL A 32 16.60 -24.41 -6.38
N PRO A 33 15.82 -24.09 -7.41
CA PRO A 33 15.21 -22.76 -7.46
C PRO A 33 14.44 -22.61 -6.15
N ALA A 34 14.54 -21.44 -5.52
CA ALA A 34 13.67 -21.03 -4.44
C ALA A 34 12.23 -20.90 -5.00
N LYS A 35 11.70 -21.99 -5.47
CA LYS A 35 10.32 -22.21 -5.87
C LYS A 35 9.76 -23.18 -4.85
N THR A 36 8.72 -22.73 -4.13
CA THR A 36 7.64 -23.67 -3.83
C THR A 36 6.92 -23.53 -2.52
N TRP A 37 7.10 -22.52 -1.69
CA TRP A 37 6.25 -22.43 -0.49
C TRP A 37 4.99 -21.58 -0.70
N ALA A 38 5.05 -20.51 -1.53
CA ALA A 38 3.86 -19.74 -1.93
C ALA A 38 2.95 -20.48 -2.96
N GLN A 39 3.39 -21.63 -3.48
CA GLN A 39 2.69 -22.39 -4.53
C GLN A 39 1.70 -23.42 -4.01
N GLN A 40 1.52 -23.55 -2.69
CA GLN A 40 0.65 -24.59 -2.08
C GLN A 40 -0.74 -24.09 -1.65
N ALA A 41 -0.96 -22.77 -1.61
CA ALA A 41 -2.28 -22.26 -1.31
C ALA A 41 -3.11 -22.17 -2.60
N GLU A 42 -4.32 -22.73 -2.53
CA GLU A 42 -5.30 -22.64 -3.62
C GLU A 42 -6.31 -21.54 -3.31
N PRO A 43 -6.86 -20.87 -4.34
CA PRO A 43 -7.98 -19.96 -4.17
C PRO A 43 -9.17 -20.66 -3.49
N SER A 44 -9.86 -19.96 -2.62
CA SER A 44 -11.01 -20.51 -1.90
C SER A 44 -12.19 -20.75 -2.83
N GLU A 45 -12.93 -21.82 -2.64
CA GLU A 45 -14.20 -22.08 -3.34
C GLU A 45 -15.39 -21.42 -2.64
N LYS A 46 -15.23 -21.05 -1.37
CA LYS A 46 -16.24 -20.37 -0.53
C LYS A 46 -15.58 -19.50 0.55
N LEU A 47 -16.38 -18.62 1.15
CA LEU A 47 -15.99 -17.87 2.34
C LEU A 47 -15.92 -18.81 3.55
N THR A 48 -14.89 -18.67 4.38
CA THR A 48 -14.74 -19.43 5.62
C THR A 48 -14.99 -18.51 6.80
N ARG A 49 -16.01 -18.84 7.63
CA ARG A 49 -16.34 -18.06 8.83
C ARG A 49 -15.18 -18.08 9.82
N LEU A 50 -14.80 -16.93 10.33
CA LEU A 50 -13.74 -16.78 11.31
C LEU A 50 -14.31 -16.54 12.71
N PHE A 51 -15.13 -15.48 12.89
CA PHE A 51 -15.82 -15.16 14.14
C PHE A 51 -16.95 -14.14 13.93
N ASP A 52 -17.81 -13.95 14.94
CA ASP A 52 -18.89 -12.99 14.95
C ASP A 52 -18.66 -11.95 16.04
N PRO A 53 -18.43 -10.69 15.67
CA PRO A 53 -18.31 -9.59 16.63
C PRO A 53 -19.66 -8.96 17.04
N GLY A 54 -20.78 -9.62 16.82
CA GLY A 54 -22.13 -9.13 17.12
C GLY A 54 -23.00 -9.07 15.88
N THR A 55 -23.38 -7.89 15.40
CA THR A 55 -24.27 -7.72 14.23
C THR A 55 -23.54 -7.92 12.88
N SER A 56 -22.37 -8.50 12.88
CA SER A 56 -21.57 -8.79 11.69
C SER A 56 -20.84 -10.12 11.84
N THR A 57 -20.51 -10.74 10.73
CA THR A 57 -19.69 -11.94 10.68
C THR A 57 -18.42 -11.66 9.88
N VAL A 58 -17.28 -12.10 10.40
CA VAL A 58 -15.99 -12.04 9.72
C VAL A 58 -15.71 -13.36 9.04
N TYR A 59 -15.44 -13.28 7.76
CA TYR A 59 -15.03 -14.40 6.91
C TYR A 59 -13.60 -14.20 6.43
N THR A 60 -12.95 -15.28 6.03
CA THR A 60 -11.68 -15.24 5.30
C THR A 60 -11.80 -16.02 4.00
N PHE A 61 -10.98 -15.64 3.03
CA PHE A 61 -10.85 -16.35 1.76
C PHE A 61 -9.47 -16.11 1.15
N ASN A 62 -9.03 -17.06 0.35
CA ASN A 62 -7.82 -16.96 -0.46
C ASN A 62 -8.21 -16.59 -1.90
N TYR A 63 -7.45 -15.70 -2.53
CA TYR A 63 -7.74 -15.22 -3.88
C TYR A 63 -6.49 -15.22 -4.76
N PRO A 64 -6.65 -15.48 -6.08
CA PRO A 64 -5.54 -15.41 -7.02
C PRO A 64 -5.22 -13.96 -7.39
N THR A 65 -3.94 -13.64 -7.44
CA THR A 65 -3.44 -12.35 -7.92
C THR A 65 -2.06 -12.53 -8.57
N VAL A 66 -1.32 -11.45 -8.77
CA VAL A 66 0.03 -11.46 -9.32
C VAL A 66 1.02 -10.79 -8.39
N ASN A 67 2.28 -11.25 -8.44
CA ASN A 67 3.41 -10.57 -7.82
C ASN A 67 4.04 -9.53 -8.76
N THR A 68 5.11 -8.89 -8.33
CA THR A 68 5.86 -7.89 -9.13
C THR A 68 6.39 -8.44 -10.46
N ALA A 69 6.70 -9.72 -10.54
CA ALA A 69 7.16 -10.38 -11.77
C ALA A 69 6.01 -10.73 -12.73
N GLY A 70 4.75 -10.45 -12.34
CA GLY A 70 3.56 -10.87 -13.09
C GLY A 70 3.24 -12.36 -12.94
N GLU A 71 3.89 -13.05 -12.01
CA GLU A 71 3.61 -14.46 -11.72
C GLU A 71 2.36 -14.58 -10.83
N ARG A 72 1.55 -15.60 -11.12
CA ARG A 72 0.36 -15.88 -10.30
C ARG A 72 0.76 -16.32 -8.89
N ILE A 73 0.20 -15.63 -7.91
CA ILE A 73 0.29 -15.97 -6.49
C ILE A 73 -1.11 -16.03 -5.88
N VAL A 74 -1.20 -16.51 -4.65
CA VAL A 74 -2.44 -16.52 -3.88
C VAL A 74 -2.21 -15.72 -2.60
N LEU A 75 -3.11 -14.79 -2.31
CA LEU A 75 -3.14 -14.01 -1.08
C LEU A 75 -4.42 -14.32 -0.30
N SER A 76 -4.48 -13.88 0.95
CA SER A 76 -5.66 -13.99 1.81
C SER A 76 -6.34 -12.63 1.99
N SER A 77 -7.64 -12.65 2.24
CA SER A 77 -8.42 -11.47 2.59
C SER A 77 -9.43 -11.78 3.68
N ALA A 78 -9.69 -10.81 4.55
CA ALA A 78 -10.86 -10.80 5.39
C ALA A 78 -12.04 -10.16 4.63
N LEU A 79 -13.25 -10.66 4.93
CA LEU A 79 -14.52 -10.08 4.50
C LEU A 79 -15.42 -9.97 5.72
N VAL A 80 -15.83 -8.76 6.08
CA VAL A 80 -16.78 -8.51 7.16
C VAL A 80 -18.14 -8.23 6.53
N ALA A 81 -19.13 -9.04 6.85
CA ALA A 81 -20.49 -8.85 6.35
C ALA A 81 -21.44 -8.52 7.49
N TRP A 82 -22.35 -7.58 7.24
CA TRP A 82 -23.45 -7.32 8.16
C TRP A 82 -24.38 -8.53 8.24
N THR A 83 -24.61 -9.03 9.45
CA THR A 83 -25.45 -10.21 9.75
C THR A 83 -26.28 -9.92 11.00
N PRO A 84 -27.39 -9.18 10.87
CA PRO A 84 -28.22 -8.81 12.03
C PRO A 84 -28.89 -10.03 12.65
N ASP A 85 -29.02 -10.05 13.99
CA ASP A 85 -29.71 -11.11 14.74
C ASP A 85 -31.19 -11.19 14.38
N ASP A 86 -31.86 -10.02 14.24
CA ASP A 86 -33.28 -9.91 13.90
C ASP A 86 -33.47 -9.63 12.39
N ARG A 87 -33.06 -10.58 11.56
CA ARG A 87 -33.13 -10.46 10.10
C ARG A 87 -34.56 -10.25 9.60
N GLN A 88 -34.74 -9.22 8.77
CA GLN A 88 -35.99 -8.97 8.06
C GLN A 88 -35.87 -9.40 6.58
N ALA A 89 -36.97 -9.79 5.98
CA ALA A 89 -37.01 -10.16 4.54
C ALA A 89 -36.58 -9.03 3.59
N SER A 90 -36.62 -7.79 4.06
CA SER A 90 -36.19 -6.60 3.29
C SER A 90 -34.71 -6.25 3.48
N ASP A 91 -33.99 -6.96 4.36
CA ASP A 91 -32.59 -6.66 4.63
C ASP A 91 -31.69 -7.05 3.45
N SER A 92 -30.81 -6.16 3.13
CA SER A 92 -29.85 -6.31 2.02
C SER A 92 -28.59 -5.49 2.29
N ILE A 93 -27.49 -5.88 1.68
CA ILE A 93 -26.25 -5.10 1.68
C ILE A 93 -26.44 -3.90 0.75
N GLU A 94 -26.20 -2.69 1.27
CA GLU A 94 -26.35 -1.43 0.55
C GLU A 94 -25.03 -0.83 0.07
N SER A 95 -23.91 -1.22 0.71
CA SER A 95 -22.59 -0.72 0.31
C SER A 95 -21.48 -1.75 0.48
N ILE A 96 -20.44 -1.55 -0.33
CA ILE A 96 -19.18 -2.29 -0.29
C ILE A 96 -18.08 -1.31 0.11
N HIS A 97 -17.29 -1.66 1.09
CA HIS A 97 -16.18 -0.86 1.57
C HIS A 97 -14.88 -1.61 1.34
N ILE A 98 -13.96 -1.01 0.62
CA ILE A 98 -12.64 -1.56 0.36
C ILE A 98 -11.67 -0.93 1.34
N TYR A 99 -11.13 -1.72 2.25
CA TYR A 99 -10.19 -1.26 3.25
C TYR A 99 -8.76 -1.62 2.88
N SER A 100 -7.93 -0.60 2.74
CA SER A 100 -6.49 -0.72 2.60
C SER A 100 -5.83 -0.45 3.96
N HIS A 101 -5.19 -1.48 4.56
CA HIS A 101 -4.64 -1.34 5.90
C HIS A 101 -3.38 -0.48 5.95
N ALA A 102 -3.10 0.14 7.09
CA ALA A 102 -1.90 0.89 7.37
C ALA A 102 -0.66 -0.01 7.45
N THR A 103 0.52 0.58 7.65
CA THR A 103 1.76 -0.17 7.87
C THR A 103 1.64 -1.08 9.08
N ILE A 104 1.90 -2.35 8.88
CA ILE A 104 2.01 -3.37 9.91
C ILE A 104 3.43 -3.94 9.92
N GLY A 105 3.89 -4.40 11.07
CA GLY A 105 5.18 -5.06 11.24
C GLY A 105 5.04 -6.53 11.58
N SER A 106 3.99 -6.85 12.34
CA SER A 106 3.70 -8.21 12.80
C SER A 106 2.67 -8.90 11.91
N ASP A 107 2.85 -10.21 11.70
CA ASP A 107 1.87 -11.03 10.99
C ASP A 107 0.52 -11.13 11.76
N GLU A 108 0.53 -10.87 13.06
CA GLU A 108 -0.69 -10.82 13.88
C GLU A 108 -1.56 -9.58 13.62
N GLU A 109 -0.99 -8.52 13.03
CA GLU A 109 -1.72 -7.28 12.70
C GLU A 109 -2.49 -7.39 11.38
N ARG A 110 -2.31 -8.45 10.59
CA ARG A 110 -2.96 -8.60 9.29
C ARG A 110 -4.47 -8.78 9.41
N PRO A 111 -5.27 -8.36 8.40
CA PRO A 111 -6.73 -8.47 8.41
C PRO A 111 -7.29 -9.87 8.66
N THR A 112 -6.63 -10.93 8.19
CA THR A 112 -7.08 -12.31 8.41
C THR A 112 -6.66 -12.87 9.76
N SER A 113 -5.84 -12.16 10.55
CA SER A 113 -5.51 -12.56 11.92
C SER A 113 -6.69 -12.30 12.86
N GLN A 114 -6.91 -13.20 13.79
CA GLN A 114 -7.94 -12.99 14.82
C GLN A 114 -7.68 -11.73 15.67
N GLY A 115 -6.43 -11.37 15.91
CA GLY A 115 -6.05 -10.15 16.64
C GLY A 115 -6.50 -8.91 15.89
N PHE A 116 -6.10 -8.76 14.63
CA PHE A 116 -6.52 -7.64 13.80
C PHE A 116 -8.04 -7.60 13.63
N SER A 117 -8.66 -8.72 13.27
CA SER A 117 -10.09 -8.79 13.01
C SER A 117 -10.92 -8.39 14.23
N LYS A 118 -10.52 -8.79 15.44
CA LYS A 118 -11.25 -8.44 16.67
C LYS A 118 -11.09 -6.99 17.07
N GLU A 119 -9.88 -6.44 16.98
CA GLU A 119 -9.58 -5.13 17.56
C GLU A 119 -9.62 -4.02 16.51
N GLN A 120 -9.02 -4.24 15.34
CA GLN A 120 -8.87 -3.19 14.35
C GLN A 120 -10.01 -3.10 13.34
N ILE A 121 -10.52 -4.20 12.79
CA ILE A 121 -11.69 -4.13 11.91
C ILE A 121 -12.90 -3.64 12.72
N MET A 122 -13.08 -4.12 13.94
CA MET A 122 -14.14 -3.62 14.84
C MET A 122 -13.95 -2.16 15.22
N LEU A 123 -12.72 -1.72 15.48
CA LEU A 123 -12.42 -0.33 15.81
C LEU A 123 -12.58 0.61 14.59
N GLN A 124 -12.37 0.09 13.39
CA GLN A 124 -12.35 0.88 12.17
C GLN A 124 -13.68 0.87 11.42
N THR A 125 -14.52 -0.14 11.63
CA THR A 125 -15.62 -0.44 10.72
C THR A 125 -16.95 -0.77 11.37
N LEU A 126 -16.94 -1.10 12.64
CA LEU A 126 -18.18 -1.42 13.38
C LEU A 126 -18.50 -0.36 14.42
N PRO A 127 -19.80 -0.09 14.70
CA PRO A 127 -20.18 0.85 15.73
C PRO A 127 -19.57 0.43 17.07
N ARG A 128 -18.77 1.31 17.66
CA ARG A 128 -18.10 1.06 18.92
C ARG A 128 -19.11 1.06 20.05
N ARG A 129 -19.54 -0.10 20.47
CA ARG A 129 -20.30 -0.22 21.71
C ARG A 129 -19.50 0.03 22.99
N ASN A 130 -18.15 0.10 22.93
CA ASN A 130 -17.31 0.08 24.13
C ASN A 130 -16.30 1.22 24.29
N TYR A 131 -16.31 2.25 23.46
CA TYR A 131 -15.49 3.44 23.69
C TYR A 131 -16.34 4.60 24.21
N ASN A 132 -16.51 4.63 25.52
CA ASN A 132 -17.18 5.66 26.31
C ASN A 132 -18.65 5.93 25.96
N GLU A 133 -19.48 5.94 26.97
CA GLU A 133 -20.90 6.28 26.98
C GLU A 133 -21.27 7.60 26.26
N LEU A 134 -20.27 8.38 25.82
CA LEU A 134 -20.45 9.64 25.09
C LEU A 134 -20.70 9.46 23.59
N LEU A 135 -20.54 8.26 23.04
CA LEU A 135 -20.62 7.98 21.59
C LEU A 135 -21.73 7.00 21.22
N GLU A 136 -22.57 6.61 22.17
CA GLU A 136 -23.61 5.58 21.96
C GLU A 136 -24.73 6.01 20.99
N ASP A 137 -24.97 7.32 20.83
CA ASP A 137 -26.09 7.80 20.02
C ASP A 137 -25.82 7.99 18.53
N VAL A 138 -24.57 7.99 18.09
CA VAL A 138 -24.21 8.41 16.71
C VAL A 138 -23.84 7.23 15.80
N SER A 139 -23.52 6.08 16.39
CA SER A 139 -22.94 4.95 15.67
C SER A 139 -23.93 4.03 14.94
N ALA A 140 -25.22 4.17 15.20
CA ALA A 140 -26.23 3.19 14.77
C ALA A 140 -26.61 3.27 13.27
N VAL A 141 -26.24 4.34 12.56
CA VAL A 141 -26.88 4.65 11.29
C VAL A 141 -26.14 4.14 10.05
N TYR A 142 -24.81 3.92 10.12
CA TYR A 142 -24.03 3.74 8.89
C TYR A 142 -23.30 2.41 8.72
N VAL A 143 -23.08 1.66 9.75
CA VAL A 143 -22.24 0.45 9.68
C VAL A 143 -23.06 -0.84 9.47
N GLY A 144 -24.38 -0.72 9.49
CA GLY A 144 -25.24 -1.88 9.54
C GLY A 144 -25.36 -2.67 8.24
N ARG A 145 -25.27 -2.05 7.06
CA ARG A 145 -25.70 -2.70 5.81
C ARG A 145 -24.59 -2.77 4.77
N CYS A 146 -23.38 -3.13 5.21
CA CYS A 146 -22.22 -3.17 4.32
C CYS A 146 -21.46 -4.50 4.36
N ILE A 147 -20.66 -4.67 3.33
CA ILE A 147 -19.55 -5.61 3.29
C ILE A 147 -18.27 -4.80 3.31
N ILE A 148 -17.28 -5.24 4.11
CA ILE A 148 -15.92 -4.69 4.09
C ILE A 148 -14.98 -5.76 3.59
N ILE A 149 -14.16 -5.45 2.60
CA ILE A 149 -13.12 -6.33 2.08
C ILE A 149 -11.77 -5.75 2.47
N ALA A 150 -11.00 -6.52 3.23
CA ALA A 150 -9.72 -6.14 3.81
C ALA A 150 -8.67 -7.22 3.50
N PRO A 151 -7.93 -7.09 2.40
CA PRO A 151 -6.91 -8.07 2.03
C PRO A 151 -5.66 -7.96 2.92
N ASP A 152 -5.02 -9.11 3.19
CA ASP A 152 -3.64 -9.14 3.60
C ASP A 152 -2.77 -8.71 2.42
N TYR A 153 -1.74 -7.91 2.66
CA TYR A 153 -0.79 -7.61 1.59
C TYR A 153 0.21 -8.75 1.41
N GLU A 154 0.81 -8.84 0.21
CA GLU A 154 1.91 -9.75 -0.06
C GLU A 154 3.01 -9.61 1.00
N GLY A 155 3.53 -10.73 1.44
CA GLY A 155 4.50 -10.79 2.53
C GLY A 155 3.88 -10.99 3.91
N TYR A 156 2.56 -11.17 4.02
CA TYR A 156 1.86 -11.53 5.27
C TYR A 156 0.97 -12.76 5.08
N GLY A 157 0.52 -13.35 6.16
CA GLY A 157 -0.36 -14.51 6.15
C GLY A 157 0.25 -15.71 5.42
N ILE A 158 -0.46 -16.21 4.41
CA ILE A 158 0.01 -17.34 3.60
C ILE A 158 1.24 -17.05 2.75
N THR A 159 1.63 -15.78 2.62
CA THR A 159 2.84 -15.34 1.92
C THR A 159 3.89 -14.73 2.84
N LYS A 160 3.82 -14.96 4.14
CA LYS A 160 4.71 -14.36 5.15
C LYS A 160 6.22 -14.58 4.89
N ASP A 161 6.55 -15.64 4.17
CA ASP A 161 7.94 -15.94 3.81
C ASP A 161 8.45 -15.14 2.59
N LEU A 162 7.56 -14.37 1.93
CA LEU A 162 7.92 -13.45 0.87
C LEU A 162 8.24 -12.05 1.44
N PRO A 163 9.09 -11.28 0.76
CA PRO A 163 9.28 -9.87 1.11
C PRO A 163 7.96 -9.09 0.95
N HIS A 164 7.65 -8.23 1.91
CA HIS A 164 6.54 -7.29 1.73
C HIS A 164 6.92 -6.20 0.73
N PRO A 165 6.11 -5.96 -0.34
CA PRO A 165 6.33 -4.91 -1.34
C PRO A 165 5.98 -3.51 -0.81
N TYR A 166 6.61 -3.12 0.31
CA TYR A 166 6.29 -1.88 1.02
C TYR A 166 6.35 -0.66 0.09
N LEU A 167 5.27 0.11 0.05
CA LEU A 167 5.06 1.28 -0.81
C LEU A 167 5.16 0.99 -2.33
N SER A 168 5.07 -0.27 -2.74
CA SER A 168 4.82 -0.63 -4.15
C SER A 168 3.32 -0.46 -4.46
N GLN A 169 2.87 0.79 -4.47
CA GLN A 169 1.46 1.16 -4.35
C GLN A 169 0.59 0.61 -5.48
N ARG A 170 1.09 0.62 -6.72
CA ARG A 170 0.36 0.08 -7.89
C ARG A 170 0.18 -1.43 -7.82
N LEU A 171 1.21 -2.16 -7.37
CA LEU A 171 1.11 -3.60 -7.19
C LEU A 171 0.10 -3.94 -6.09
N THR A 172 0.23 -3.28 -4.94
CA THR A 172 -0.68 -3.52 -3.82
C THR A 172 -2.13 -3.15 -4.19
N ALA A 173 -2.35 -2.06 -4.92
CA ALA A 173 -3.67 -1.69 -5.43
C ALA A 173 -4.26 -2.77 -6.38
N GLN A 174 -3.44 -3.39 -7.25
CA GLN A 174 -3.89 -4.50 -8.08
C GLN A 174 -4.31 -5.70 -7.23
N GLN A 175 -3.52 -6.05 -6.23
CA GLN A 175 -3.82 -7.15 -5.32
C GLN A 175 -5.10 -6.90 -4.51
N VAL A 176 -5.32 -5.65 -4.09
CA VAL A 176 -6.57 -5.23 -3.42
C VAL A 176 -7.78 -5.36 -4.37
N LEU A 177 -7.66 -4.89 -5.60
CA LEU A 177 -8.75 -5.00 -6.59
C LEU A 177 -9.12 -6.46 -6.88
N ASP A 178 -8.11 -7.33 -7.02
CA ASP A 178 -8.31 -8.77 -7.24
C ASP A 178 -9.03 -9.41 -6.03
N ALA A 179 -8.73 -8.98 -4.80
CA ALA A 179 -9.45 -9.42 -3.60
C ALA A 179 -10.92 -9.00 -3.62
N VAL A 180 -11.21 -7.79 -4.07
CA VAL A 180 -12.59 -7.27 -4.18
C VAL A 180 -13.39 -8.10 -5.19
N ASP A 181 -12.87 -8.29 -6.38
CA ASP A 181 -13.54 -9.05 -7.44
C ASP A 181 -13.82 -10.49 -7.00
N TYR A 182 -12.79 -11.13 -6.42
CA TYR A 182 -12.91 -12.52 -5.99
C TYR A 182 -13.82 -12.68 -4.76
N GLY A 183 -13.69 -11.81 -3.77
CA GLY A 183 -14.50 -11.82 -2.56
C GLY A 183 -15.98 -11.59 -2.85
N LEU A 184 -16.31 -10.64 -3.72
CA LEU A 184 -17.69 -10.40 -4.14
C LEU A 184 -18.27 -11.55 -4.96
N MET A 185 -17.45 -12.21 -5.79
CA MET A 185 -17.86 -13.43 -6.50
C MET A 185 -18.25 -14.54 -5.51
N LEU A 186 -17.40 -14.81 -4.53
CA LEU A 186 -17.68 -15.83 -3.50
C LEU A 186 -18.91 -15.46 -2.67
N TYR A 187 -19.01 -14.21 -2.24
CA TYR A 187 -20.14 -13.72 -1.44
C TYR A 187 -21.47 -13.90 -2.19
N ARG A 188 -21.54 -13.47 -3.45
CA ARG A 188 -22.76 -13.61 -4.28
C ARG A 188 -23.13 -15.06 -4.51
N LYS A 189 -22.15 -15.93 -4.75
CA LYS A 189 -22.37 -17.37 -4.90
C LYS A 189 -22.98 -17.93 -3.62
N GLN A 190 -22.35 -17.68 -2.47
CA GLN A 190 -22.75 -18.25 -1.19
C GLN A 190 -24.09 -17.67 -0.67
N SER A 191 -24.36 -16.38 -0.89
CA SER A 191 -25.64 -15.78 -0.53
C SER A 191 -26.82 -16.25 -1.39
N ALA A 192 -26.56 -16.80 -2.57
CA ALA A 192 -27.58 -17.40 -3.45
C ALA A 192 -27.82 -18.89 -3.16
N GLU A 193 -26.88 -19.56 -2.52
CA GLU A 193 -27.02 -20.94 -2.04
C GLU A 193 -27.79 -20.87 -0.72
N GLU A 194 -29.08 -21.22 -0.71
CA GLU A 194 -29.92 -21.28 0.51
C GLU A 194 -29.35 -22.32 1.49
N SER A 195 -28.34 -21.95 2.29
CA SER A 195 -27.85 -22.74 3.39
C SER A 195 -28.25 -22.07 4.71
N ASP A 196 -28.88 -22.81 5.60
CA ASP A 196 -29.34 -22.32 6.91
C ASP A 196 -28.20 -21.85 7.83
N ASP A 197 -26.92 -22.13 7.48
CA ASP A 197 -25.78 -21.87 8.36
C ASP A 197 -25.07 -20.53 8.15
N ASP A 198 -25.17 -19.90 6.98
CA ASP A 198 -24.32 -18.72 6.65
C ASP A 198 -25.05 -17.37 6.67
N HIS A 199 -26.35 -17.32 6.65
CA HIS A 199 -27.20 -16.11 6.79
C HIS A 199 -26.74 -14.87 5.99
N LEU A 200 -26.01 -15.04 4.88
CA LEU A 200 -25.56 -13.93 4.07
C LEU A 200 -26.75 -13.22 3.42
N LEU A 201 -26.74 -11.89 3.49
CA LEU A 201 -27.78 -11.06 2.91
C LEU A 201 -27.51 -10.81 1.42
N PRO A 202 -28.55 -10.66 0.58
CA PRO A 202 -28.35 -10.29 -0.81
C PRO A 202 -27.76 -8.88 -0.93
N ILE A 203 -26.91 -8.66 -1.92
CA ILE A 203 -26.44 -7.32 -2.27
C ILE A 203 -27.55 -6.63 -3.09
N LYS A 204 -27.91 -5.42 -2.67
CA LYS A 204 -28.90 -4.58 -3.36
C LYS A 204 -28.43 -4.25 -4.79
N SER A 205 -29.34 -4.12 -5.73
CA SER A 205 -28.97 -3.85 -7.14
C SER A 205 -28.31 -2.49 -7.37
N ASP A 206 -28.59 -1.52 -6.50
CA ASP A 206 -28.06 -0.16 -6.52
C ASP A 206 -27.06 0.09 -5.37
N TRP A 207 -26.27 -0.94 -5.01
CA TRP A 207 -25.23 -0.80 -3.99
C TRP A 207 -24.20 0.27 -4.41
N ARG A 208 -23.43 0.74 -3.42
CA ARG A 208 -22.37 1.73 -3.63
C ARG A 208 -21.06 1.19 -3.12
N THR A 209 -19.97 1.47 -3.83
CA THR A 209 -18.62 1.03 -3.40
C THR A 209 -17.75 2.23 -3.08
N PHE A 210 -17.06 2.14 -1.94
CA PHE A 210 -16.12 3.14 -1.44
C PHE A 210 -14.80 2.48 -1.10
N ALA A 211 -13.68 3.20 -1.29
CA ALA A 211 -12.37 2.78 -0.82
C ALA A 211 -11.89 3.71 0.30
N PHE A 212 -11.21 3.16 1.30
CA PHE A 212 -10.63 3.95 2.37
C PHE A 212 -9.37 3.31 2.94
N GLY A 213 -8.48 4.13 3.49
CA GLY A 213 -7.27 3.68 4.16
C GLY A 213 -6.48 4.82 4.75
N TYR A 214 -5.58 4.48 5.67
CA TYR A 214 -4.74 5.41 6.40
C TYR A 214 -3.27 5.08 6.20
N SER A 215 -2.37 6.09 6.20
CA SER A 215 -0.93 5.91 6.07
C SER A 215 -0.57 5.16 4.78
N GLN A 216 0.18 4.04 4.83
CA GLN A 216 0.39 3.16 3.67
C GLN A 216 -0.94 2.86 2.96
N GLY A 217 -1.99 2.54 3.74
CA GLY A 217 -3.31 2.26 3.20
C GLY A 217 -3.97 3.45 2.53
N GLY A 218 -3.70 4.68 2.97
CA GLY A 218 -4.16 5.90 2.31
C GLY A 218 -3.60 6.04 0.90
N ALA A 219 -2.31 5.78 0.72
CA ALA A 219 -1.68 5.80 -0.60
C ALA A 219 -2.11 4.62 -1.49
N VAL A 220 -2.27 3.42 -0.92
CA VAL A 220 -2.84 2.26 -1.64
C VAL A 220 -4.28 2.55 -2.08
N THR A 221 -5.09 3.20 -1.25
CA THR A 221 -6.46 3.62 -1.59
C THR A 221 -6.48 4.59 -2.77
N LEU A 222 -5.60 5.58 -2.79
CA LEU A 222 -5.47 6.50 -3.92
C LEU A 222 -5.03 5.78 -5.20
N ALA A 223 -4.05 4.87 -5.08
CA ALA A 223 -3.60 4.03 -6.20
C ALA A 223 -4.69 3.08 -6.69
N LEU A 224 -5.53 2.57 -5.79
CA LEU A 224 -6.68 1.72 -6.13
C LEU A 224 -7.74 2.49 -6.92
N GLN A 225 -8.10 3.70 -6.50
CA GLN A 225 -9.02 4.54 -7.28
C GLN A 225 -8.47 4.78 -8.69
N ARG A 226 -7.20 5.18 -8.79
CA ARG A 226 -6.54 5.33 -10.08
C ARG A 226 -6.65 4.06 -10.93
N LEU A 227 -6.38 2.90 -10.36
CA LEU A 227 -6.44 1.63 -11.06
C LEU A 227 -7.86 1.27 -11.54
N ILE A 228 -8.88 1.48 -10.69
CA ILE A 228 -10.29 1.29 -11.02
C ILE A 228 -10.67 2.15 -12.23
N GLU A 229 -10.26 3.40 -12.24
CA GLU A 229 -10.55 4.35 -13.32
C GLU A 229 -9.75 4.03 -14.59
N GLU A 230 -8.46 3.73 -14.50
CA GLU A 230 -7.62 3.32 -15.63
C GLU A 230 -8.12 2.02 -16.30
N LYS A 231 -8.63 1.07 -15.51
CA LYS A 231 -9.25 -0.17 -16.02
C LYS A 231 -10.67 0.00 -16.53
N GLY A 232 -11.33 1.11 -16.22
CA GLY A 232 -12.71 1.38 -16.60
C GLY A 232 -13.74 0.48 -15.94
N VAL A 233 -13.45 -0.03 -14.72
CA VAL A 233 -14.33 -0.93 -13.95
C VAL A 233 -15.17 -0.21 -12.89
N ALA A 234 -15.13 1.12 -12.86
CA ALA A 234 -15.84 1.92 -11.86
C ALA A 234 -17.37 1.71 -11.90
N GLU A 235 -17.95 1.62 -13.12
CA GLU A 235 -19.39 1.35 -13.29
C GLU A 235 -19.77 -0.05 -12.78
N ASP A 236 -18.97 -1.07 -13.08
CA ASP A 236 -19.20 -2.46 -12.66
C ASP A 236 -19.13 -2.62 -11.14
N LEU A 237 -18.28 -1.81 -10.50
CA LEU A 237 -18.13 -1.76 -9.04
C LEU A 237 -19.11 -0.79 -8.38
N HIS A 238 -19.90 -0.01 -9.11
CA HIS A 238 -20.68 1.10 -8.56
C HIS A 238 -19.83 2.04 -7.68
N PHE A 239 -18.60 2.29 -8.12
CA PHE A 239 -17.59 3.03 -7.35
C PHE A 239 -17.97 4.51 -7.22
N GLN A 240 -17.92 5.03 -6.01
CA GLN A 240 -18.31 6.42 -5.70
C GLN A 240 -17.12 7.32 -5.39
N GLY A 241 -16.02 6.76 -4.91
CA GLY A 241 -14.82 7.51 -4.57
C GLY A 241 -14.06 6.96 -3.37
N SER A 242 -13.07 7.73 -2.94
CA SER A 242 -12.10 7.32 -1.93
C SER A 242 -12.00 8.27 -0.75
N ILE A 243 -11.65 7.71 0.41
CA ILE A 243 -11.29 8.44 1.62
C ILE A 243 -9.84 8.08 1.96
N CYS A 244 -8.93 9.05 1.81
CA CYS A 244 -7.50 8.85 1.93
C CYS A 244 -6.96 9.62 3.14
N GLY A 245 -6.43 8.91 4.15
CA GLY A 245 -5.86 9.49 5.36
C GLY A 245 -4.35 9.44 5.39
N ASP A 246 -3.69 10.57 5.63
CA ASP A 246 -2.24 10.75 5.85
C ASP A 246 -1.34 9.80 5.04
N GLY A 247 -1.67 9.64 3.75
CA GLY A 247 -0.97 8.68 2.87
C GLY A 247 0.28 9.28 2.24
N PRO A 248 1.36 8.48 2.09
CA PRO A 248 2.56 8.89 1.33
C PRO A 248 2.28 8.84 -0.17
N TYR A 249 1.52 9.81 -0.69
CA TYR A 249 1.10 9.90 -2.10
C TYR A 249 2.25 10.30 -3.01
N ASP A 250 3.19 11.11 -2.48
CA ASP A 250 4.41 11.56 -3.14
C ASP A 250 5.64 11.16 -2.30
N LEU A 251 6.28 10.07 -2.69
CA LEU A 251 7.45 9.56 -1.97
C LEU A 251 8.68 10.47 -2.11
N ILE A 252 8.75 11.26 -3.17
CA ILE A 252 9.81 12.25 -3.35
C ILE A 252 9.64 13.38 -2.34
N GLU A 253 8.42 13.88 -2.17
CA GLU A 253 8.12 14.92 -1.18
C GLU A 253 8.33 14.42 0.25
N THR A 254 7.96 13.17 0.53
CA THR A 254 8.23 12.53 1.83
C THR A 254 9.74 12.53 2.14
N MET A 255 10.59 12.16 1.16
CA MET A 255 12.04 12.22 1.32
C MET A 255 12.54 13.66 1.46
N ARG A 256 12.02 14.59 0.67
CA ARG A 256 12.39 16.01 0.78
C ARG A 256 12.11 16.56 2.18
N TYR A 257 10.97 16.26 2.76
CA TYR A 257 10.64 16.62 4.14
C TYR A 257 11.68 16.11 5.12
N TYR A 258 12.01 14.84 5.09
CA TYR A 258 12.97 14.24 6.01
C TYR A 258 14.37 14.90 5.94
N PHE A 259 14.80 15.28 4.75
CA PHE A 259 16.15 15.82 4.55
C PHE A 259 16.23 17.34 4.64
N TYR A 260 15.16 18.09 4.29
CA TYR A 260 15.25 19.54 4.11
C TYR A 260 14.37 20.35 5.04
N ASP A 261 13.27 19.80 5.53
CA ASP A 261 12.31 20.53 6.35
C ASP A 261 12.79 20.68 7.79
N ASP A 262 12.47 21.80 8.42
CA ASP A 262 12.80 22.10 9.81
C ASP A 262 11.61 21.99 10.77
N GLY A 263 10.49 21.44 10.28
CA GLY A 263 9.28 21.23 11.06
C GLY A 263 8.32 22.42 11.08
N THR A 264 8.55 23.45 10.26
CA THR A 264 7.72 24.69 10.27
C THR A 264 6.93 24.93 9.00
N SER A 265 7.12 24.12 7.95
CA SER A 265 6.62 24.41 6.60
C SER A 265 5.10 24.41 6.47
N TYR A 266 4.35 23.67 7.31
CA TYR A 266 2.92 23.47 7.12
C TYR A 266 2.04 24.15 8.16
N GLY A 267 2.61 25.04 8.97
CA GLY A 267 1.88 25.87 9.92
C GLY A 267 1.54 25.20 11.25
N ALA A 268 1.99 23.98 11.47
CA ALA A 268 2.00 23.32 12.77
C ALA A 268 3.41 23.40 13.37
N GLU A 269 3.52 23.55 14.69
CA GLU A 269 4.79 23.41 15.39
C GLU A 269 5.07 21.92 15.62
N THR A 270 6.17 21.42 15.11
CA THR A 270 6.57 20.01 15.25
C THR A 270 7.99 19.88 15.77
N ASP A 271 8.31 18.72 16.30
CA ASP A 271 9.67 18.37 16.74
C ASP A 271 10.57 17.88 15.60
N HIS A 272 10.09 17.91 14.36
CA HIS A 272 10.89 17.52 13.20
C HIS A 272 12.11 18.43 13.02
N ARG A 273 13.22 17.86 12.56
CA ARG A 273 14.46 18.56 12.20
C ARG A 273 15.04 17.93 10.94
N LYS A 274 15.78 18.71 10.18
CA LYS A 274 16.48 18.24 8.98
C LYS A 274 17.36 17.03 9.28
N GLY A 275 17.28 16.02 8.43
CA GLY A 275 18.13 14.83 8.51
C GLY A 275 17.73 13.85 9.59
N ILE A 276 16.50 13.91 10.11
CA ILE A 276 15.99 12.92 11.06
C ILE A 276 14.73 12.22 10.52
N SER A 277 14.46 11.03 11.04
CA SER A 277 13.17 10.36 10.96
C SER A 277 12.63 10.14 12.37
N THR A 278 11.43 10.64 12.64
CA THR A 278 10.72 10.41 13.91
C THR A 278 10.08 9.03 13.99
N TYR A 279 10.11 8.29 12.90
CA TYR A 279 9.67 6.90 12.82
C TYR A 279 10.66 6.08 11.99
N PRO A 280 11.88 5.84 12.53
CA PRO A 280 13.02 5.37 11.72
C PRO A 280 12.84 3.98 11.11
N VAL A 281 11.91 3.16 11.59
CA VAL A 281 11.62 1.83 11.03
C VAL A 281 11.12 1.89 9.57
N VAL A 282 10.53 3.00 9.14
CA VAL A 282 10.06 3.16 7.75
C VAL A 282 11.23 3.18 6.75
N VAL A 283 12.42 3.62 7.17
CA VAL A 283 13.60 3.69 6.29
C VAL A 283 14.01 2.31 5.76
N PRO A 284 14.31 1.31 6.60
CA PRO A 284 14.62 -0.03 6.10
C PRO A 284 13.42 -0.70 5.41
N LEU A 285 12.18 -0.43 5.81
CA LEU A 285 10.97 -0.93 5.13
C LEU A 285 10.89 -0.42 3.70
N ILE A 286 11.10 0.89 3.45
CA ILE A 286 11.10 1.49 2.11
C ILE A 286 12.19 0.87 1.24
N ILE A 287 13.43 0.85 1.72
CA ILE A 287 14.55 0.30 0.94
C ILE A 287 14.31 -1.17 0.59
N LYS A 288 13.86 -1.97 1.56
CA LYS A 288 13.57 -3.38 1.36
C LYS A 288 12.43 -3.59 0.35
N GLY A 289 11.34 -2.85 0.48
CA GLY A 289 10.21 -2.91 -0.46
C GLY A 289 10.62 -2.54 -1.88
N MET A 290 11.39 -1.45 -2.06
CA MET A 290 11.87 -1.03 -3.37
C MET A 290 12.86 -2.04 -3.98
N CYS A 291 13.80 -2.59 -3.20
CA CYS A 291 14.71 -3.65 -3.66
C CYS A 291 13.97 -4.92 -4.08
N ALA A 292 12.88 -5.26 -3.40
CA ALA A 292 12.10 -6.46 -3.71
C ALA A 292 11.23 -6.31 -4.98
N THR A 293 10.85 -5.08 -5.35
CA THR A 293 9.78 -4.89 -6.34
C THR A 293 10.17 -4.05 -7.55
N HIS A 294 11.08 -3.10 -7.42
CA HIS A 294 11.32 -2.15 -8.50
C HIS A 294 12.44 -2.63 -9.45
N PRO A 295 12.20 -2.70 -10.79
CA PRO A 295 13.18 -3.25 -11.75
C PRO A 295 14.53 -2.53 -11.72
N ALA A 296 14.56 -1.21 -11.54
CA ALA A 296 15.80 -0.45 -11.43
C ALA A 296 16.64 -0.82 -10.20
N MET A 297 15.99 -1.34 -9.14
CA MET A 297 16.61 -1.74 -7.88
C MET A 297 17.10 -3.20 -7.89
N ALA A 298 16.65 -4.04 -8.82
CA ALA A 298 16.86 -5.49 -8.82
C ALA A 298 18.33 -5.96 -8.80
N LYS A 299 19.26 -5.12 -9.23
CA LYS A 299 20.71 -5.41 -9.22
C LYS A 299 21.44 -4.92 -7.97
N TYR A 300 20.74 -4.21 -7.09
CA TYR A 300 21.32 -3.63 -5.88
C TYR A 300 20.87 -4.39 -4.64
N ARG A 301 21.64 -4.25 -3.59
CA ARG A 301 21.40 -4.88 -2.29
C ARG A 301 21.08 -3.81 -1.25
N ILE A 302 20.46 -4.20 -0.16
CA ILE A 302 20.08 -3.28 0.93
C ILE A 302 21.31 -2.55 1.49
N GLU A 303 22.46 -3.23 1.54
CA GLU A 303 23.73 -2.69 2.01
C GLU A 303 24.32 -1.58 1.10
N ASP A 304 23.83 -1.46 -0.13
CA ASP A 304 24.19 -0.33 -0.99
C ASP A 304 23.56 0.99 -0.53
N PHE A 305 22.52 0.91 0.28
CA PHE A 305 21.73 2.05 0.75
C PHE A 305 21.83 2.31 2.24
N LEU A 306 21.84 1.27 3.07
CA LEU A 306 21.82 1.35 4.53
C LEU A 306 23.17 1.02 5.13
N THR A 307 23.53 1.73 6.23
CA THR A 307 24.80 1.49 6.92
C THR A 307 24.83 0.12 7.59
N GLN A 308 26.01 -0.45 7.68
CA GLN A 308 26.22 -1.69 8.40
C GLN A 308 25.84 -1.58 9.88
N GLN A 309 26.06 -0.42 10.49
CA GLN A 309 25.69 -0.16 11.88
C GLN A 309 24.17 -0.30 12.09
N LEU A 310 23.35 0.23 11.18
CA LEU A 310 21.89 0.05 11.21
C LEU A 310 21.51 -1.42 11.02
N LEU A 311 22.14 -2.10 10.07
CA LEU A 311 21.84 -3.51 9.78
C LEU A 311 22.22 -4.43 10.95
N ASP A 312 23.30 -4.13 11.66
CA ASP A 312 23.75 -4.88 12.83
C ASP A 312 22.77 -4.79 14.02
N THR A 313 21.86 -3.80 14.05
CA THR A 313 20.77 -3.75 15.05
C THR A 313 19.82 -4.94 14.99
N GLY A 314 19.83 -5.68 13.89
CA GLY A 314 18.95 -6.82 13.66
C GLY A 314 17.63 -6.46 12.97
N VAL A 315 17.43 -5.20 12.56
CA VAL A 315 16.15 -4.69 12.03
C VAL A 315 15.63 -5.47 10.82
N LEU A 316 16.51 -5.94 9.93
CA LEU A 316 16.07 -6.75 8.79
C LEU A 316 15.49 -8.10 9.24
N GLY A 317 16.08 -8.70 10.27
CA GLY A 317 15.55 -9.93 10.87
C GLY A 317 14.20 -9.72 11.55
N TRP A 318 13.98 -8.57 12.17
CA TRP A 318 12.67 -8.22 12.75
C TRP A 318 11.60 -8.04 11.68
N ILE A 319 11.94 -7.31 10.60
CA ILE A 319 11.04 -7.10 9.46
C ILE A 319 10.70 -8.42 8.76
N ASP A 320 11.69 -9.30 8.55
CA ASP A 320 11.46 -10.59 7.89
C ASP A 320 10.73 -11.60 8.79
N GLY A 321 11.04 -11.58 10.08
CA GLY A 321 10.42 -12.46 11.07
C GLY A 321 8.96 -12.13 11.35
N LYS A 322 8.53 -10.90 11.08
CA LYS A 322 7.14 -10.42 11.25
C LYS A 322 6.52 -10.78 12.60
N GLN A 323 7.35 -10.70 13.63
CA GLN A 323 6.96 -11.01 15.02
C GLN A 323 6.68 -9.77 15.84
N TYR A 324 7.15 -8.61 15.37
CA TYR A 324 7.07 -7.34 16.08
C TYR A 324 6.26 -6.33 15.28
N THR A 325 5.40 -5.60 15.95
CA THR A 325 4.78 -4.39 15.40
C THR A 325 5.87 -3.35 15.14
N THR A 326 5.59 -2.37 14.31
CA THR A 326 6.54 -1.27 14.06
C THR A 326 6.86 -0.47 15.33
N GLY A 327 5.90 -0.36 16.26
CA GLY A 327 6.10 0.24 17.57
C GLY A 327 7.06 -0.58 18.46
N GLU A 328 6.90 -1.90 18.46
CA GLU A 328 7.81 -2.80 19.19
C GLU A 328 9.23 -2.78 18.62
N MET A 329 9.40 -2.70 17.30
CA MET A 329 10.72 -2.51 16.68
C MET A 329 11.39 -1.21 17.15
N SER A 330 10.63 -0.12 17.28
CA SER A 330 11.12 1.13 17.88
C SER A 330 11.54 0.94 19.35
N GLY A 331 10.77 0.15 20.10
CA GLY A 331 11.09 -0.26 21.47
C GLY A 331 12.41 -1.04 21.56
N LEU A 332 12.65 -1.99 20.65
CA LEU A 332 13.91 -2.75 20.59
C LEU A 332 15.11 -1.83 20.34
N TRP A 333 14.98 -0.83 19.48
CA TRP A 333 16.03 0.18 19.31
C TRP A 333 16.20 1.07 20.55
N TYR A 334 15.09 1.41 21.23
CA TYR A 334 15.15 2.16 22.48
C TYR A 334 15.92 1.37 23.55
N ASP A 335 15.66 0.08 23.71
CA ASP A 335 16.39 -0.79 24.65
C ASP A 335 17.88 -0.86 24.29
N GLN A 336 18.21 -1.03 23.00
CA GLN A 336 19.60 -1.01 22.54
C GLN A 336 20.29 0.35 22.79
N LEU A 337 19.55 1.45 22.71
CA LEU A 337 20.07 2.79 23.03
C LEU A 337 20.38 2.92 24.53
N GLN A 338 19.64 2.25 25.41
CA GLN A 338 19.88 2.28 26.85
C GLN A 338 20.99 1.32 27.30
N GLU A 339 21.04 0.13 26.73
CA GLU A 339 21.86 -0.98 27.19
C GLU A 339 23.05 -1.29 26.27
N GLY A 340 23.05 -0.73 25.04
CA GLY A 340 23.98 -1.10 23.98
C GLY A 340 23.49 -2.29 23.18
N LEU A 341 24.16 -2.56 22.05
CA LEU A 341 23.89 -3.68 21.18
C LEU A 341 24.97 -4.74 21.32
N ASP A 342 24.57 -5.94 21.72
CA ASP A 342 25.41 -7.13 21.69
C ASP A 342 24.89 -8.10 20.62
N ALA A 343 25.28 -7.88 19.39
CA ALA A 343 24.90 -8.73 18.26
C ALA A 343 26.13 -9.39 17.66
N SER A 344 26.23 -10.70 17.80
CA SER A 344 27.32 -11.53 17.28
C SER A 344 28.71 -11.07 17.77
N ASP A 345 29.64 -10.80 16.86
CA ASP A 345 30.98 -10.33 17.16
C ASP A 345 31.10 -8.78 17.19
N ARG A 346 29.99 -8.07 17.14
CA ARG A 346 29.94 -6.60 17.11
C ARG A 346 29.24 -6.07 18.35
N HIS A 347 29.98 -5.24 19.10
CA HIS A 347 29.48 -4.63 20.33
C HIS A 347 29.39 -3.13 20.13
N TYR A 348 28.16 -2.59 20.14
CA TYR A 348 27.93 -1.14 20.17
C TYR A 348 27.53 -0.74 21.59
N SER A 349 28.28 0.19 22.18
CA SER A 349 27.91 0.77 23.47
C SER A 349 26.67 1.69 23.33
N PRO A 350 26.03 2.07 24.47
CA PRO A 350 24.96 3.08 24.44
C PRO A 350 25.39 4.38 23.74
N GLU A 351 26.65 4.81 23.91
CA GLU A 351 27.19 6.02 23.27
C GLU A 351 27.27 5.85 21.75
N GLN A 352 27.66 4.67 21.25
CA GLN A 352 27.68 4.37 19.82
C GLN A 352 26.29 4.23 19.25
N MET A 353 25.31 3.70 20.01
CA MET A 353 23.91 3.69 19.60
C MET A 353 23.34 5.12 19.56
N ALA A 354 23.77 6.01 20.48
CA ALA A 354 23.37 7.41 20.50
C ALA A 354 23.93 8.24 19.32
N GLU A 355 24.91 7.73 18.57
CA GLU A 355 25.31 8.33 17.29
C GLU A 355 24.23 8.14 16.21
N MET A 356 23.42 7.07 16.28
CA MET A 356 22.43 6.70 15.28
C MET A 356 21.00 7.06 15.68
N PHE A 357 20.71 7.01 16.98
CA PHE A 357 19.39 7.27 17.53
C PHE A 357 19.42 8.23 18.71
N SER A 358 18.31 8.93 18.92
CA SER A 358 18.01 9.59 20.19
C SER A 358 16.65 9.14 20.71
N SER A 359 16.46 9.23 22.03
CA SER A 359 15.17 8.94 22.65
C SER A 359 14.19 10.09 22.35
N LEU A 360 13.01 9.76 21.83
CA LEU A 360 11.92 10.70 21.69
C LEU A 360 11.04 10.69 22.96
N THR A 361 10.62 9.50 23.36
CA THR A 361 9.92 9.18 24.61
C THR A 361 10.30 7.75 24.98
N GLU A 362 9.89 7.29 26.15
CA GLU A 362 10.08 5.89 26.54
C GLU A 362 9.53 4.94 25.46
N GLY A 363 10.38 3.99 25.03
CA GLY A 363 10.06 3.04 23.97
C GLY A 363 10.04 3.61 22.54
N LYS A 364 10.41 4.88 22.33
CA LYS A 364 10.45 5.51 21.02
C LYS A 364 11.77 6.19 20.74
N VAL A 365 12.27 6.02 19.52
CA VAL A 365 13.51 6.64 19.07
C VAL A 365 13.31 7.51 17.82
N VAL A 366 14.19 8.50 17.68
CA VAL A 366 14.42 9.26 16.45
C VAL A 366 15.71 8.75 15.83
N GLY A 367 15.70 8.52 14.51
CA GLY A 367 16.86 8.08 13.75
C GLY A 367 17.54 9.23 13.02
N TYR A 368 18.87 9.28 13.05
CA TYR A 368 19.68 10.22 12.28
C TYR A 368 19.97 9.65 10.90
N LEU A 369 19.46 10.27 9.83
CA LEU A 369 19.51 9.75 8.47
C LEU A 369 20.95 9.63 7.93
N ASP A 370 21.87 10.51 8.35
CA ASP A 370 23.28 10.45 8.00
C ASP A 370 24.01 9.23 8.59
N LYS A 371 23.41 8.59 9.60
CA LYS A 371 23.90 7.35 10.23
C LYS A 371 23.15 6.11 9.77
N MET A 372 21.92 6.28 9.31
CA MET A 372 21.10 5.18 8.79
C MET A 372 21.41 4.86 7.34
N PHE A 373 21.54 5.89 6.49
CA PHE A 373 21.92 5.73 5.08
C PHE A 373 23.44 5.68 4.89
N THR A 374 23.91 4.90 3.90
CA THR A 374 25.31 4.97 3.48
C THR A 374 25.68 6.41 3.09
N PRO A 375 26.97 6.81 3.24
CA PRO A 375 27.38 8.17 2.89
C PRO A 375 27.01 8.58 1.46
N ALA A 376 27.06 7.65 0.50
CA ALA A 376 26.68 7.92 -0.89
C ALA A 376 25.16 8.17 -1.02
N THR A 377 24.34 7.37 -0.34
CA THR A 377 22.88 7.51 -0.37
C THR A 377 22.44 8.78 0.35
N PHE A 378 23.00 9.04 1.54
CA PHE A 378 22.74 10.27 2.27
C PHE A 378 23.11 11.51 1.45
N ALA A 379 24.33 11.55 0.89
CA ALA A 379 24.78 12.69 0.08
C ALA A 379 23.89 12.93 -1.15
N TYR A 380 23.37 11.87 -1.78
CA TYR A 380 22.48 11.99 -2.92
C TYR A 380 21.10 12.54 -2.52
N LEU A 381 20.48 11.93 -1.50
CA LEU A 381 19.14 12.32 -1.02
C LEU A 381 19.15 13.70 -0.34
N ASN A 382 20.27 14.08 0.28
CA ASN A 382 20.46 15.39 0.91
C ASN A 382 20.96 16.48 -0.09
N ASN A 383 20.84 16.26 -1.38
CA ASN A 383 21.21 17.22 -2.41
C ASN A 383 19.99 17.59 -3.26
N ALA A 384 19.51 18.83 -3.10
CA ALA A 384 18.33 19.32 -3.77
C ALA A 384 18.44 19.25 -5.31
N ASP A 385 19.62 19.51 -5.88
CA ASP A 385 19.84 19.41 -7.33
C ASP A 385 19.73 17.95 -7.80
N SER A 386 20.25 16.98 -7.02
CA SER A 386 20.13 15.55 -7.33
C SER A 386 18.68 15.07 -7.27
N MET A 387 17.88 15.64 -6.35
CA MET A 387 16.48 15.27 -6.16
C MET A 387 15.50 16.09 -7.03
N ALA A 388 15.98 17.09 -7.77
CA ALA A 388 15.13 17.97 -8.59
C ALA A 388 14.60 17.28 -9.86
N VAL A 389 15.36 16.31 -10.41
CA VAL A 389 15.00 15.65 -11.67
C VAL A 389 15.13 14.14 -11.51
N VAL A 390 14.01 13.45 -11.69
CA VAL A 390 13.98 11.98 -11.66
C VAL A 390 14.77 11.43 -12.85
N PRO A 391 15.78 10.57 -12.63
CA PRO A 391 16.58 10.03 -13.72
C PRO A 391 15.79 9.03 -14.56
N ASP A 392 15.74 9.24 -15.89
CA ASP A 392 15.07 8.31 -16.81
C ASP A 392 15.81 6.97 -16.89
N GLU A 393 17.14 7.00 -16.96
CA GLU A 393 18.03 5.82 -16.99
C GLU A 393 18.99 5.86 -15.80
N PRO A 394 18.64 5.25 -14.66
CA PRO A 394 19.46 5.32 -13.46
C PRO A 394 20.76 4.52 -13.62
N ALA A 395 21.90 5.21 -13.49
CA ALA A 395 23.23 4.65 -13.59
C ALA A 395 23.81 4.19 -12.25
N THR A 396 23.34 4.77 -11.14
CA THR A 396 23.82 4.46 -9.77
C THR A 396 22.70 3.89 -8.90
N ALA A 397 23.08 3.29 -7.77
CA ALA A 397 22.11 2.79 -6.77
C ALA A 397 21.16 3.91 -6.30
N GLN A 398 21.70 5.08 -6.01
CA GLN A 398 20.96 6.24 -5.52
C GLN A 398 19.96 6.77 -6.56
N GLN A 399 20.36 6.81 -7.83
CA GLN A 399 19.47 7.18 -8.94
C GLN A 399 18.37 6.12 -9.14
N ALA A 400 18.69 4.84 -8.94
CA ALA A 400 17.70 3.77 -9.00
C ALA A 400 16.67 3.89 -7.87
N LEU A 401 17.10 4.22 -6.66
CA LEU A 401 16.21 4.49 -5.54
C LEU A 401 15.32 5.71 -5.84
N HIS A 402 15.89 6.80 -6.31
CA HIS A 402 15.12 8.00 -6.68
C HIS A 402 14.05 7.68 -7.73
N ARG A 403 14.41 6.92 -8.77
CA ARG A 403 13.45 6.45 -9.78
C ARG A 403 12.37 5.57 -9.17
N ALA A 404 12.74 4.64 -8.28
CA ALA A 404 11.78 3.75 -7.62
C ALA A 404 10.77 4.51 -6.75
N LEU A 405 11.22 5.53 -6.01
CA LEU A 405 10.35 6.40 -5.23
C LEU A 405 9.39 7.17 -6.13
N ALA A 406 9.88 7.75 -7.23
CA ALA A 406 9.05 8.50 -8.16
C ALA A 406 8.00 7.62 -8.85
N ASP A 407 8.37 6.43 -9.32
CA ASP A 407 7.46 5.51 -10.01
C ASP A 407 6.37 4.94 -9.07
N ASN A 408 6.62 4.92 -7.77
CA ASN A 408 5.66 4.52 -6.75
C ASN A 408 4.87 5.70 -6.15
N SER A 409 5.14 6.95 -6.54
CA SER A 409 4.27 8.07 -6.26
C SER A 409 3.01 8.01 -7.12
N VAL A 410 1.86 8.40 -6.57
CA VAL A 410 0.55 8.24 -7.23
C VAL A 410 -0.15 9.56 -7.55
N ILE A 411 0.60 10.66 -7.50
CA ILE A 411 0.05 12.03 -7.65
C ILE A 411 -0.12 12.49 -9.10
N THR A 412 0.62 11.93 -10.05
CA THR A 412 0.65 12.39 -11.45
C THR A 412 0.37 11.28 -12.45
N GLY A 413 0.16 11.66 -13.71
CA GLY A 413 -0.02 10.72 -14.83
C GLY A 413 -1.42 10.14 -14.95
N TRP A 414 -2.41 10.71 -14.28
CA TRP A 414 -3.83 10.42 -14.40
C TRP A 414 -4.66 11.63 -13.96
N GLU A 415 -5.93 11.66 -14.34
CA GLU A 415 -6.90 12.66 -13.89
C GLU A 415 -8.02 11.91 -13.15
N PRO A 416 -8.24 12.19 -11.86
CA PRO A 416 -9.31 11.56 -11.09
C PRO A 416 -10.68 11.80 -11.73
N GLN A 417 -11.50 10.75 -11.78
CA GLN A 417 -12.86 10.79 -12.34
C GLN A 417 -13.94 10.67 -11.26
N HIS A 418 -13.56 10.23 -10.06
CA HIS A 418 -14.43 10.13 -8.88
C HIS A 418 -13.85 10.98 -7.75
N ARG A 419 -14.71 11.33 -6.81
CA ARG A 419 -14.33 12.21 -5.71
C ARG A 419 -13.38 11.57 -4.72
N ILE A 420 -12.50 12.39 -4.13
CA ILE A 420 -11.52 11.98 -3.14
C ILE A 420 -11.65 12.88 -1.91
N GLN A 421 -11.94 12.29 -0.75
CA GLN A 421 -11.88 12.98 0.52
C GLN A 421 -10.53 12.72 1.17
N PHE A 422 -9.73 13.77 1.32
CA PHE A 422 -8.47 13.70 2.06
C PHE A 422 -8.65 14.07 3.52
N TYR A 423 -7.90 13.37 4.36
CA TYR A 423 -7.59 13.69 5.73
C TYR A 423 -6.08 13.74 5.83
N HIS A 424 -5.50 14.85 6.24
CA HIS A 424 -4.05 14.95 6.40
C HIS A 424 -3.71 15.96 7.50
N SER A 425 -3.00 15.49 8.52
CA SER A 425 -2.56 16.34 9.62
C SER A 425 -1.35 17.18 9.21
N ARG A 426 -1.36 18.46 9.59
CA ARG A 426 -0.21 19.36 9.38
C ARG A 426 0.93 19.07 10.36
N GLY A 427 0.64 18.45 11.49
CA GLY A 427 1.61 18.01 12.48
C GLY A 427 2.23 16.64 12.22
N ASP A 428 1.87 15.99 11.11
CA ASP A 428 2.39 14.67 10.77
C ASP A 428 3.87 14.74 10.34
N MET A 429 4.74 14.15 11.16
CA MET A 429 6.18 14.07 10.92
C MET A 429 6.63 12.76 10.25
N VAL A 430 5.72 11.80 10.06
CA VAL A 430 5.99 10.51 9.40
C VAL A 430 5.61 10.56 7.94
N VAL A 431 4.40 11.04 7.66
CA VAL A 431 3.91 11.31 6.31
C VAL A 431 3.55 12.79 6.22
N PRO A 432 4.47 13.64 5.75
CA PRO A 432 4.31 15.08 5.84
C PRO A 432 3.12 15.58 5.00
N PHE A 433 2.50 16.66 5.47
CA PHE A 433 1.38 17.32 4.80
C PHE A 433 1.67 17.70 3.34
N GLY A 434 2.96 17.86 2.99
CA GLY A 434 3.43 18.06 1.62
C GLY A 434 2.93 17.01 0.63
N ASN A 435 2.60 15.81 1.07
CA ASN A 435 1.98 14.77 0.22
C ASN A 435 0.62 15.23 -0.33
N TYR A 436 -0.23 15.84 0.51
CA TYR A 436 -1.47 16.45 0.04
C TYR A 436 -1.22 17.67 -0.85
N GLU A 437 -0.27 18.53 -0.47
CA GLU A 437 0.10 19.72 -1.27
C GLU A 437 0.62 19.31 -2.66
N SER A 438 1.40 18.24 -2.78
CA SER A 438 1.85 17.69 -4.06
C SER A 438 0.67 17.25 -4.93
N PHE A 439 -0.30 16.54 -4.34
CA PHE A 439 -1.52 16.15 -5.06
C PHE A 439 -2.32 17.38 -5.51
N ARG A 440 -2.49 18.36 -4.64
CA ARG A 440 -3.18 19.61 -4.94
C ARG A 440 -2.49 20.38 -6.07
N ALA A 441 -1.16 20.44 -6.05
CA ALA A 441 -0.38 21.10 -7.10
C ALA A 441 -0.49 20.39 -8.45
N ALA A 442 -0.61 19.07 -8.45
CA ALA A 442 -0.81 18.27 -9.67
C ALA A 442 -2.22 18.41 -10.26
N HIS A 443 -3.24 18.68 -9.43
CA HIS A 443 -4.66 18.72 -9.82
C HIS A 443 -5.36 20.02 -9.37
N PRO A 444 -4.86 21.21 -9.71
CA PRO A 444 -5.35 22.48 -9.13
C PRO A 444 -6.81 22.80 -9.47
N GLU A 445 -7.32 22.33 -10.61
CA GLU A 445 -8.71 22.57 -11.04
C GLU A 445 -9.74 21.72 -10.32
N GLY A 446 -9.30 20.65 -9.62
CA GLY A 446 -10.17 19.68 -8.95
C GLY A 446 -10.50 20.01 -7.50
N GLU A 447 -9.81 20.99 -6.89
CA GLU A 447 -10.00 21.32 -5.48
C GLU A 447 -11.44 21.76 -5.17
N ASN A 448 -12.00 21.20 -4.09
CA ASN A 448 -13.39 21.39 -3.63
C ASN A 448 -14.50 20.86 -4.56
N SER A 449 -14.19 20.46 -5.79
CA SER A 449 -15.15 19.84 -6.70
C SER A 449 -14.92 18.33 -6.83
N LEU A 450 -13.69 17.95 -7.12
CA LEU A 450 -13.26 16.57 -7.34
C LEU A 450 -12.59 15.98 -6.10
N TYR A 451 -11.80 16.78 -5.40
CA TYR A 451 -11.22 16.39 -4.12
C TYR A 451 -11.31 17.54 -3.11
N ARG A 452 -11.29 17.19 -1.84
CA ARG A 452 -11.23 18.16 -0.75
C ARG A 452 -10.45 17.61 0.43
N LEU A 453 -9.84 18.52 1.19
CA LEU A 453 -9.26 18.22 2.49
C LEU A 453 -10.30 18.42 3.59
N ASN A 454 -10.33 17.56 4.58
CA ASN A 454 -11.01 17.86 5.83
C ASN A 454 -10.08 18.76 6.67
N ASP A 455 -10.32 20.06 6.63
CA ASP A 455 -9.51 21.09 7.29
C ASP A 455 -9.74 21.18 8.81
N THR A 456 -10.77 20.48 9.32
CA THR A 456 -11.03 20.36 10.77
C THR A 456 -10.41 19.13 11.38
N PHE A 457 -9.81 18.27 10.54
CA PHE A 457 -9.22 17.01 10.97
C PHE A 457 -7.91 17.26 11.71
N ALA A 458 -7.84 16.91 13.00
CA ALA A 458 -6.63 16.74 13.83
C ALA A 458 -5.41 17.58 13.40
N PHE A 459 -5.62 18.88 13.17
CA PHE A 459 -4.71 19.80 12.47
C PHE A 459 -3.23 19.72 12.91
N ASP A 460 -2.98 19.60 14.22
CA ASP A 460 -1.64 19.56 14.82
C ASP A 460 -1.26 18.17 15.36
N SER A 461 -2.02 17.13 15.01
CA SER A 461 -1.75 15.80 15.53
C SER A 461 -0.54 15.16 14.85
N ASP A 462 0.24 14.40 15.63
CA ASP A 462 1.22 13.47 15.05
C ASP A 462 0.51 12.33 14.29
N HIS A 463 1.29 11.59 13.51
CA HIS A 463 0.79 10.51 12.63
C HIS A 463 -0.11 9.49 13.36
N MET A 464 0.28 9.05 14.57
CA MET A 464 -0.45 8.02 15.31
C MET A 464 -1.75 8.55 15.92
N ASN A 465 -1.72 9.77 16.46
CA ASN A 465 -2.93 10.42 16.98
C ASN A 465 -3.89 10.77 15.84
N ALA A 466 -3.38 11.24 14.69
CA ALA A 466 -4.19 11.48 13.51
C ALA A 466 -4.90 10.20 13.04
N ALA A 467 -4.26 9.02 13.09
CA ALA A 467 -4.90 7.74 12.80
C ALA A 467 -6.11 7.47 13.70
N ILE A 468 -5.98 7.73 15.00
CA ILE A 468 -7.11 7.57 15.95
C ILE A 468 -8.28 8.46 15.55
N PHE A 469 -8.01 9.73 15.23
CA PHE A 469 -9.05 10.66 14.78
C PHE A 469 -9.64 10.28 13.43
N PHE A 470 -8.84 9.79 12.49
CA PHE A 470 -9.30 9.29 11.21
C PHE A 470 -10.32 8.18 11.41
N PHE A 471 -9.96 7.11 12.11
CA PHE A 471 -10.85 5.97 12.32
C PHE A 471 -12.02 6.30 13.25
N ALA A 472 -11.84 7.15 14.27
CA ALA A 472 -12.93 7.63 15.11
C ALA A 472 -13.90 8.53 14.32
N GLY A 473 -13.39 9.44 13.50
CA GLY A 473 -14.20 10.29 12.63
C GLY A 473 -14.97 9.51 11.59
N LEU A 474 -14.41 8.43 11.08
CA LEU A 474 -15.10 7.50 10.20
C LEU A 474 -16.24 6.77 10.91
N SER A 475 -16.14 6.50 12.21
CA SER A 475 -17.12 5.69 12.96
C SER A 475 -18.11 6.49 13.81
N ALA A 476 -17.73 7.67 14.29
CA ALA A 476 -18.38 8.25 15.49
C ALA A 476 -19.26 9.46 15.25
N THR A 477 -19.17 10.18 14.14
CA THR A 477 -19.72 11.55 14.09
C THR A 477 -20.85 11.76 13.09
N GLY A 478 -21.36 10.71 12.44
CA GLY A 478 -22.22 10.95 11.27
C GLY A 478 -21.48 11.71 10.15
N SER A 479 -20.22 12.11 10.40
CA SER A 479 -19.38 12.77 9.40
C SER A 479 -19.02 11.82 8.27
N PHE A 480 -18.97 10.54 8.54
CA PHE A 480 -18.85 9.51 7.49
C PHE A 480 -20.05 9.58 6.56
N ALA A 481 -21.26 9.73 7.10
CA ALA A 481 -22.45 9.98 6.31
C ALA A 481 -22.27 11.19 5.39
N ALA A 482 -21.85 12.32 5.94
CA ALA A 482 -21.65 13.55 5.17
C ALA A 482 -20.53 13.41 4.11
N HIS A 483 -19.49 12.60 4.39
CA HIS A 483 -18.43 12.32 3.40
C HIS A 483 -18.94 11.38 2.33
N TYR A 484 -19.67 10.33 2.66
CA TYR A 484 -20.32 9.45 1.68
C TYR A 484 -21.35 10.18 0.85
N GLU A 485 -22.19 11.04 1.46
CA GLU A 485 -23.11 11.87 0.72
C GLU A 485 -22.37 12.74 -0.30
N TRP A 486 -21.30 13.41 0.12
CA TRP A 486 -20.51 14.22 -0.78
C TRP A 486 -19.84 13.39 -1.89
N LEU A 487 -19.29 12.21 -1.61
CA LEU A 487 -18.72 11.33 -2.63
C LEU A 487 -19.78 10.90 -3.66
N CYS A 488 -21.03 10.76 -3.24
CA CYS A 488 -22.15 10.36 -4.11
C CYS A 488 -22.84 11.52 -4.84
N GLU A 489 -22.55 12.77 -4.50
CA GLU A 489 -23.16 13.90 -5.19
C GLU A 489 -22.73 13.91 -6.66
N PRO A 490 -23.66 14.12 -7.60
CA PRO A 490 -23.30 14.29 -8.99
C PRO A 490 -22.30 15.42 -9.18
N PHE A 491 -21.22 15.17 -9.87
CA PHE A 491 -20.29 16.22 -10.24
C PHE A 491 -19.98 16.11 -11.75
N THR A 492 -19.73 17.26 -12.37
CA THR A 492 -19.23 17.31 -13.75
C THR A 492 -17.76 17.67 -13.62
N PRO A 493 -16.81 16.81 -14.09
CA PRO A 493 -15.41 17.15 -14.08
C PRO A 493 -15.19 18.51 -14.76
N THR A 494 -14.69 19.50 -14.00
CA THR A 494 -14.37 20.82 -14.50
C THR A 494 -13.10 20.72 -15.32
N GLY A 495 -13.20 20.42 -16.58
CA GLY A 495 -12.08 20.23 -17.51
C GLY A 495 -12.53 19.63 -18.80
N ILE A 496 -13.64 18.92 -18.78
CA ILE A 496 -14.41 18.64 -20.01
C ILE A 496 -15.32 19.85 -20.19
N ASP A 497 -14.90 20.78 -21.04
CA ASP A 497 -15.73 21.90 -21.45
C ASP A 497 -17.06 21.36 -21.99
N THR A 498 -18.09 21.32 -21.14
CA THR A 498 -19.44 20.88 -21.52
C THR A 498 -20.01 21.71 -22.67
N LYS A 499 -19.48 22.92 -22.93
CA LYS A 499 -19.70 23.62 -24.18
C LYS A 499 -19.22 22.85 -25.40
N ARG A 500 -18.20 21.99 -25.28
CA ARG A 500 -17.81 21.08 -26.38
C ARG A 500 -18.74 19.87 -26.53
N LEU A 501 -19.45 19.47 -25.48
CA LEU A 501 -20.41 18.35 -25.55
C LEU A 501 -21.80 18.83 -26.03
N THR A 502 -22.17 20.09 -25.76
CA THR A 502 -23.42 20.68 -26.32
C THR A 502 -23.25 21.13 -27.77
N ASP A 503 -22.02 21.35 -28.24
CA ASP A 503 -21.72 21.56 -29.66
C ASP A 503 -21.78 20.26 -30.50
N THR A 504 -22.09 19.10 -29.90
CA THR A 504 -22.33 17.85 -30.65
C THR A 504 -23.55 17.92 -31.57
N GLN A 505 -24.44 18.92 -31.44
CA GLN A 505 -25.47 19.18 -32.44
C GLN A 505 -24.91 19.83 -33.72
N HIS A 506 -23.71 20.39 -33.71
CA HIS A 506 -23.02 20.87 -34.91
C HIS A 506 -21.97 19.90 -35.47
N LEU A 507 -21.69 18.77 -34.80
CA LEU A 507 -20.72 17.76 -35.26
C LEU A 507 -21.33 16.73 -36.21
N ALA A 508 -22.60 16.86 -36.59
CA ALA A 508 -23.29 15.92 -37.48
C ALA A 508 -22.82 15.96 -38.95
N ASN A 509 -21.94 16.89 -39.35
CA ASN A 509 -21.51 17.04 -40.74
C ASN A 509 -20.02 17.36 -40.99
N GLY A 510 -19.09 16.91 -40.16
CA GLY A 510 -17.67 17.13 -40.42
C GLY A 510 -16.80 15.92 -40.14
N ASN A 511 -16.14 15.38 -41.18
CA ASN A 511 -15.07 14.38 -41.06
C ASN A 511 -13.86 14.96 -40.27
N ASN A 512 -13.96 15.05 -38.95
CA ASN A 512 -12.86 15.49 -38.10
C ASN A 512 -11.85 14.33 -37.90
N TRP A 513 -10.58 14.64 -38.11
CA TRP A 513 -9.47 13.72 -37.98
C TRP A 513 -8.53 14.19 -36.88
N TYR A 514 -8.05 13.23 -36.09
CA TYR A 514 -7.12 13.49 -34.99
C TYR A 514 -5.96 12.46 -35.03
N THR A 515 -4.79 12.87 -34.57
CA THR A 515 -3.69 11.97 -34.26
C THR A 515 -4.00 11.19 -32.98
N LEU A 516 -3.26 10.12 -32.68
CA LEU A 516 -3.49 9.31 -31.47
C LEU A 516 -3.22 10.08 -30.17
N ASP A 517 -2.40 11.14 -30.23
CA ASP A 517 -2.13 12.09 -29.14
C ASP A 517 -3.16 13.21 -29.03
N GLY A 518 -4.30 13.10 -29.75
CA GLY A 518 -5.45 14.00 -29.66
C GLY A 518 -5.34 15.30 -30.45
N ARG A 519 -4.27 15.55 -31.22
CA ARG A 519 -4.12 16.74 -32.05
C ARG A 519 -5.04 16.69 -33.27
N ARG A 520 -5.90 17.71 -33.45
CA ARG A 520 -6.80 17.85 -34.58
C ARG A 520 -6.03 18.08 -35.89
N LEU A 521 -6.41 17.40 -36.95
CA LEU A 521 -5.89 17.56 -38.30
C LEU A 521 -6.86 18.38 -39.17
N ASN A 522 -6.34 19.17 -40.10
CA ASN A 522 -7.12 20.02 -41.01
C ASN A 522 -7.80 19.26 -42.14
N GLY A 523 -7.97 17.94 -41.99
CA GLY A 523 -8.61 17.07 -42.95
C GLY A 523 -8.16 15.63 -42.85
N LYS A 524 -8.59 14.76 -43.74
CA LYS A 524 -8.19 13.37 -43.80
C LYS A 524 -6.68 13.26 -44.00
N PRO A 525 -5.94 12.57 -43.12
CA PRO A 525 -4.51 12.41 -43.26
C PRO A 525 -4.14 11.62 -44.51
N THR A 526 -3.10 12.06 -45.18
CA THR A 526 -2.53 11.40 -46.36
C THR A 526 -1.31 10.53 -46.04
N THR A 527 -0.78 10.66 -44.84
CA THR A 527 0.37 9.87 -44.36
C THR A 527 -0.13 8.55 -43.78
N LYS A 528 0.58 7.46 -44.06
CA LYS A 528 0.29 6.16 -43.47
C LYS A 528 0.38 6.23 -41.95
N GLY A 529 -0.61 5.71 -41.26
CA GLY A 529 -0.67 5.74 -39.81
C GLY A 529 -2.03 5.38 -39.24
N VAL A 530 -2.12 5.41 -37.91
CA VAL A 530 -3.37 5.23 -37.18
C VAL A 530 -3.87 6.59 -36.70
N TYR A 531 -5.12 6.89 -36.98
CA TYR A 531 -5.77 8.15 -36.67
C TYR A 531 -7.13 7.91 -36.02
N ILE A 532 -7.72 8.93 -35.44
CA ILE A 532 -9.08 8.90 -34.89
C ILE A 532 -9.98 9.73 -35.81
N SER A 533 -11.08 9.14 -36.30
CA SER A 533 -12.13 9.84 -37.02
C SER A 533 -13.49 9.32 -36.56
N ASN A 534 -14.42 10.22 -36.23
CA ASN A 534 -15.74 9.88 -35.72
C ASN A 534 -15.70 8.87 -34.55
N ASN A 535 -14.83 9.13 -33.55
CA ASN A 535 -14.56 8.30 -32.37
C ASN A 535 -14.12 6.84 -32.67
N ARG A 536 -13.59 6.59 -33.88
CA ARG A 536 -13.07 5.27 -34.25
C ARG A 536 -11.62 5.37 -34.71
N LYS A 537 -10.84 4.37 -34.39
CA LYS A 537 -9.47 4.22 -34.91
C LYS A 537 -9.57 3.86 -36.40
N VAL A 538 -8.89 4.62 -37.25
CA VAL A 538 -8.84 4.44 -38.71
C VAL A 538 -7.39 4.30 -39.13
N VAL A 539 -7.07 3.24 -39.85
CA VAL A 539 -5.75 3.00 -40.43
C VAL A 539 -5.71 3.57 -41.85
N ILE A 540 -4.81 4.51 -42.09
CA ILE A 540 -4.47 4.99 -43.45
C ILE A 540 -3.28 4.14 -43.93
N LYS A 541 -3.48 3.36 -44.97
CA LYS A 541 -2.47 2.43 -45.55
C LYS A 541 -1.58 3.10 -46.58
#